data_6dd5d936aad07f646b81b880db05b93f
#
_entry.id   6dd5d936aad07f646b81b880db05b93f
#
_cell.length_a   1.000
_cell.length_b   1.000
_cell.length_c   1.000
_cell.angle_alpha   90.00
_cell.angle_beta   90.00
_cell.angle_gamma   90.00
#
_symmetry.space_group_name_H-M   'P 1'
#
loop_
_entity.id
_entity.type
_entity.pdbx_description
1 polymer ?
#
loop_
_entity_poly.entity_id
_entity_poly.type
_entity_poly.pdbx_seq_one_letter_code
_entity_poly.pdbx_strand_id
1 'polypeptide(L)'
;MVGIEATQLPWLIVNHPVGHFTVTEPSGYTAPLVGRPFVHGVLDCYALVRDWYARERGLVLPDYPRDDHWWEKGHDLYRDHFAKEGFVEIEERDLQPGDGILMQAASKVPNHAAIYLGDNLILHHVMHRLSSRDVWGGHWRKSATHYLRHPKAVAR
;
A
#
# COMPACT_ATOMS: atom_id res chain seq x y z
N MET A 1 10.56 15.17 -1.19
CA MET A 1 9.77 15.74 -0.05
C MET A 1 8.80 14.75 0.61
N VAL A 2 8.54 13.59 0.00
CA VAL A 2 7.59 12.60 0.55
C VAL A 2 7.99 12.07 1.94
N GLY A 3 9.28 11.90 2.23
CA GLY A 3 9.76 11.45 3.53
C GLY A 3 9.48 12.44 4.68
N ILE A 4 9.50 13.73 4.41
CA ILE A 4 9.19 14.77 5.39
C ILE A 4 7.73 14.68 5.83
N GLU A 5 6.82 14.49 4.87
CA GLU A 5 5.40 14.31 5.15
C GLU A 5 5.12 13.01 5.92
N ALA A 6 5.86 11.93 5.61
CA ALA A 6 5.69 10.66 6.30
C ALA A 6 6.14 10.72 7.78
N THR A 7 7.22 11.45 8.07
CA THR A 7 7.75 11.59 9.44
C THR A 7 7.04 12.65 10.26
N GLN A 8 6.38 13.61 9.63
CA GLN A 8 5.80 14.81 10.25
C GLN A 8 6.83 15.61 11.10
N LEU A 9 8.11 15.50 10.74
CA LEU A 9 9.22 16.18 11.40
C LEU A 9 9.94 17.11 10.43
N PRO A 10 10.48 18.25 10.91
CA PRO A 10 11.39 19.07 10.11
C PRO A 10 12.64 18.26 9.73
N TRP A 11 13.07 18.40 8.48
CA TRP A 11 14.29 17.77 8.00
C TRP A 11 15.36 18.82 7.73
N LEU A 12 16.56 18.57 8.25
CA LEU A 12 17.77 19.29 7.88
C LEU A 12 18.43 18.55 6.70
N ILE A 13 18.37 19.16 5.53
CA ILE A 13 18.97 18.61 4.30
C ILE A 13 20.30 19.33 4.09
N VAL A 14 21.41 18.57 4.13
CA VAL A 14 22.77 19.09 3.92
C VAL A 14 23.31 18.64 2.57
N ASN A 15 23.75 19.60 1.75
CA ASN A 15 24.45 19.32 0.51
C ASN A 15 25.95 19.16 0.77
N HIS A 16 26.42 17.94 0.83
CA HIS A 16 27.84 17.61 1.00
C HIS A 16 28.52 17.47 -0.39
N PRO A 17 29.74 18.00 -0.59
CA PRO A 17 30.66 18.63 0.37
C PRO A 17 30.52 20.16 0.48
N VAL A 18 29.57 20.77 -0.18
CA VAL A 18 29.40 22.23 -0.28
C VAL A 18 29.03 22.88 1.05
N GLY A 19 28.43 22.11 1.99
CA GLY A 19 28.04 22.58 3.31
C GLY A 19 26.78 23.44 3.36
N HIS A 20 26.12 23.65 2.23
CA HIS A 20 24.81 24.33 2.22
C HIS A 20 23.76 23.44 2.88
N PHE A 21 22.90 24.04 3.69
CA PHE A 21 21.80 23.33 4.29
C PHE A 21 20.47 24.05 4.09
N THR A 22 19.38 23.27 4.13
CA THR A 22 18.01 23.79 4.12
C THR A 22 17.22 23.04 5.17
N VAL A 23 16.42 23.77 5.95
CA VAL A 23 15.41 23.16 6.82
C VAL A 23 14.09 23.16 6.06
N THR A 24 13.44 22.02 5.98
CA THR A 24 12.14 21.85 5.32
C THR A 24 11.15 21.30 6.32
N GLU A 25 10.02 21.98 6.46
CA GLU A 25 8.92 21.60 7.32
C GLU A 25 7.90 20.71 6.57
N PRO A 26 7.15 19.84 7.28
CA PRO A 26 5.99 19.19 6.70
C PRO A 26 4.98 20.22 6.19
N SER A 27 4.48 20.00 4.99
CA SER A 27 3.51 20.91 4.34
C SER A 27 2.05 20.51 4.58
N GLY A 28 1.82 19.33 5.19
CA GLY A 28 0.51 18.70 5.29
C GLY A 28 0.05 18.07 3.97
N TYR A 29 0.98 17.89 3.02
CA TYR A 29 0.65 17.25 1.74
C TYR A 29 0.13 15.84 1.94
N THR A 30 -1.04 15.59 1.40
CA THR A 30 -1.66 14.27 1.39
C THR A 30 -1.67 13.73 -0.05
N ALA A 31 -0.92 12.67 -0.30
CA ALA A 31 -0.82 12.08 -1.63
C ALA A 31 -2.20 11.58 -2.12
N PRO A 32 -2.62 11.84 -3.36
CA PRO A 32 -3.88 11.34 -3.88
C PRO A 32 -3.86 9.80 -3.92
N LEU A 33 -5.03 9.16 -3.89
CA LEU A 33 -5.12 7.71 -4.01
C LEU A 33 -4.82 7.22 -5.45
N VAL A 34 -5.12 8.03 -6.45
CA VAL A 34 -4.86 7.75 -7.87
C VAL A 34 -3.89 8.80 -8.41
N GLY A 35 -2.90 8.37 -9.20
CA GLY A 35 -1.96 9.27 -9.86
C GLY A 35 -0.74 9.66 -9.01
N ARG A 36 -0.51 9.04 -7.85
CA ARG A 36 0.68 9.31 -7.03
C ARG A 36 1.91 8.54 -7.52
N PRO A 37 3.13 9.11 -7.41
CA PRO A 37 4.37 8.42 -7.77
C PRO A 37 4.68 7.30 -6.78
N PHE A 38 5.34 6.22 -7.26
CA PHE A 38 5.79 5.13 -6.42
C PHE A 38 7.09 5.49 -5.70
N VAL A 39 7.08 5.33 -4.36
CA VAL A 39 8.28 5.44 -3.51
C VAL A 39 8.22 4.28 -2.53
N HIS A 40 9.15 3.32 -2.67
CA HIS A 40 9.20 2.13 -1.82
C HIS A 40 9.26 2.49 -0.33
N GLY A 41 8.48 1.80 0.49
CA GLY A 41 8.40 2.03 1.93
C GLY A 41 7.65 3.30 2.37
N VAL A 42 7.29 4.19 1.43
CA VAL A 42 6.63 5.48 1.75
C VAL A 42 5.33 5.67 0.97
N LEU A 43 5.35 5.54 -0.35
CA LEU A 43 4.19 5.62 -1.25
C LEU A 43 4.15 4.39 -2.17
N ASP A 44 4.12 3.22 -1.58
CA ASP A 44 4.05 1.93 -2.26
C ASP A 44 2.63 1.35 -2.25
N CYS A 45 2.50 0.09 -2.64
CA CYS A 45 1.20 -0.59 -2.67
C CYS A 45 0.59 -0.71 -1.27
N TYR A 46 1.39 -1.00 -0.23
CA TYR A 46 0.89 -1.10 1.14
C TYR A 46 0.48 0.27 1.70
N ALA A 47 1.28 1.31 1.45
CA ALA A 47 0.92 2.67 1.83
C ALA A 47 -0.40 3.14 1.16
N LEU A 48 -0.63 2.74 -0.11
CA LEU A 48 -1.90 3.01 -0.78
C LEU A 48 -3.08 2.31 -0.08
N VAL A 49 -2.92 1.05 0.30
CA VAL A 49 -3.94 0.27 1.04
C VAL A 49 -4.24 0.93 2.38
N ARG A 50 -3.23 1.29 3.15
CA ARG A 50 -3.38 2.01 4.43
C ARG A 50 -4.16 3.31 4.28
N ASP A 51 -3.75 4.14 3.32
CA ASP A 51 -4.39 5.43 3.06
C ASP A 51 -5.84 5.27 2.62
N TRP A 52 -6.12 4.26 1.79
CA TRP A 52 -7.48 3.97 1.38
C TRP A 52 -8.36 3.58 2.58
N TYR A 53 -7.92 2.64 3.41
CA TYR A 53 -8.68 2.23 4.60
C TYR A 53 -8.87 3.38 5.58
N ALA A 54 -7.86 4.20 5.80
CA ALA A 54 -7.96 5.36 6.68
C ALA A 54 -9.00 6.38 6.19
N ARG A 55 -8.99 6.68 4.88
CA ARG A 55 -9.87 7.70 4.28
C ARG A 55 -11.30 7.21 4.04
N GLU A 56 -11.43 6.00 3.50
CA GLU A 56 -12.72 5.49 3.04
C GLU A 56 -13.46 4.68 4.12
N ARG A 57 -12.74 4.21 5.14
CA ARG A 57 -13.31 3.33 6.18
C ARG A 57 -13.00 3.77 7.61
N GLY A 58 -12.21 4.81 7.81
CA GLY A 58 -11.76 5.24 9.14
C GLY A 58 -10.91 4.20 9.87
N LEU A 59 -10.33 3.25 9.13
CA LEU A 59 -9.49 2.18 9.68
C LEU A 59 -8.02 2.53 9.52
N VAL A 60 -7.35 2.80 10.63
CA VAL A 60 -5.91 3.12 10.65
C VAL A 60 -5.11 1.83 10.81
N LEU A 61 -4.33 1.48 9.81
CA LEU A 61 -3.42 0.34 9.82
C LEU A 61 -1.99 0.81 10.16
N PRO A 62 -1.20 0.00 10.92
CA PRO A 62 0.19 0.33 11.23
C PRO A 62 1.05 0.48 9.99
N ASP A 63 2.13 1.26 10.10
CA ASP A 63 3.15 1.34 9.06
C ASP A 63 4.28 0.36 9.38
N TYR A 64 4.24 -0.79 8.76
CA TYR A 64 5.28 -1.80 8.88
C TYR A 64 6.50 -1.41 8.06
N PRO A 65 7.72 -1.48 8.63
CA PRO A 65 8.96 -1.28 7.87
C PRO A 65 9.05 -2.28 6.71
N ARG A 66 9.44 -1.78 5.56
CA ARG A 66 9.58 -2.56 4.32
C ARG A 66 10.92 -2.23 3.69
N ASP A 67 11.91 -3.10 3.94
CA ASP A 67 13.21 -3.00 3.29
C ASP A 67 13.09 -3.26 1.79
N ASP A 68 14.03 -2.75 1.01
CA ASP A 68 14.11 -3.09 -0.41
C ASP A 68 14.24 -4.59 -0.60
N HIS A 69 13.42 -5.14 -1.51
CA HIS A 69 13.38 -6.57 -1.84
C HIS A 69 13.16 -7.50 -0.63
N TRP A 70 12.38 -7.05 0.39
CA TRP A 70 12.08 -7.84 1.58
C TRP A 70 11.55 -9.25 1.27
N TRP A 71 10.79 -9.41 0.18
CA TRP A 71 10.21 -10.68 -0.27
C TRP A 71 11.25 -11.69 -0.79
N GLU A 72 12.48 -11.25 -1.10
CA GLU A 72 13.60 -12.11 -1.49
C GLU A 72 14.45 -12.55 -0.28
N LYS A 73 14.26 -11.88 0.87
CA LYS A 73 15.03 -12.10 2.11
C LYS A 73 14.38 -13.11 3.06
N GLY A 74 13.32 -13.81 2.62
CA GLY A 74 12.62 -14.81 3.41
C GLY A 74 11.53 -14.26 4.33
N HIS A 75 11.17 -12.98 4.17
CA HIS A 75 10.05 -12.37 4.90
C HIS A 75 8.74 -12.58 4.15
N ASP A 76 7.62 -12.71 4.90
CA ASP A 76 6.27 -12.77 4.36
C ASP A 76 5.39 -11.73 5.08
N LEU A 77 5.70 -10.45 4.89
CA LEU A 77 5.10 -9.37 5.66
C LEU A 77 3.58 -9.37 5.63
N TYR A 78 2.99 -9.69 4.49
CA TYR A 78 1.53 -9.71 4.40
C TYR A 78 0.91 -10.84 5.22
N ARG A 79 1.40 -12.09 5.07
CA ARG A 79 0.85 -13.23 5.82
C ARG A 79 1.13 -13.12 7.31
N ASP A 80 2.27 -12.56 7.69
CA ASP A 80 2.65 -12.41 9.10
C ASP A 80 1.78 -11.39 9.84
N HIS A 81 1.11 -10.48 9.11
CA HIS A 81 0.45 -9.33 9.71
C HIS A 81 -1.06 -9.24 9.47
N PHE A 82 -1.60 -9.71 8.32
CA PHE A 82 -3.01 -9.43 8.01
C PHE A 82 -4.00 -9.90 9.08
N ALA A 83 -3.79 -11.10 9.66
CA ALA A 83 -4.66 -11.62 10.71
C ALA A 83 -4.54 -10.83 12.02
N LYS A 84 -3.35 -10.35 12.37
CA LYS A 84 -3.10 -9.49 13.54
C LYS A 84 -3.81 -8.14 13.42
N GLU A 85 -3.91 -7.64 12.20
CA GLU A 85 -4.64 -6.40 11.90
C GLU A 85 -6.15 -6.60 11.78
N GLY A 86 -6.64 -7.81 12.03
CA GLY A 86 -8.07 -8.12 12.05
C GLY A 86 -8.68 -8.47 10.69
N PHE A 87 -7.87 -8.68 9.67
CA PHE A 87 -8.35 -9.20 8.40
C PHE A 87 -8.64 -10.69 8.50
N VAL A 88 -9.71 -11.11 7.84
CA VAL A 88 -10.08 -12.52 7.66
C VAL A 88 -10.02 -12.88 6.19
N GLU A 89 -9.60 -14.11 5.91
CA GLU A 89 -9.56 -14.61 4.55
C GLU A 89 -10.96 -14.97 4.08
N ILE A 90 -11.27 -14.67 2.82
CA ILE A 90 -12.54 -14.97 2.14
C ILE A 90 -12.27 -15.66 0.82
N GLU A 91 -13.31 -16.21 0.21
CA GLU A 91 -13.23 -16.76 -1.15
C GLU A 91 -13.35 -15.62 -2.19
N GLU A 92 -12.74 -15.84 -3.38
CA GLU A 92 -12.83 -14.87 -4.48
C GLU A 92 -14.27 -14.51 -4.86
N ARG A 93 -15.16 -15.51 -4.85
CA ARG A 93 -16.59 -15.32 -5.18
C ARG A 93 -17.33 -14.39 -4.21
N ASP A 94 -16.78 -14.18 -3.03
CA ASP A 94 -17.36 -13.36 -1.96
C ASP A 94 -16.80 -11.93 -1.94
N LEU A 95 -15.93 -11.56 -2.92
CA LEU A 95 -15.34 -10.23 -3.03
C LEU A 95 -16.39 -9.12 -3.05
N GLN A 96 -16.17 -8.13 -2.20
CA GLN A 96 -16.98 -6.92 -2.08
C GLN A 96 -16.10 -5.66 -2.13
N PRO A 97 -16.67 -4.50 -2.51
CA PRO A 97 -15.93 -3.25 -2.49
C PRO A 97 -15.31 -2.95 -1.11
N GLY A 98 -14.00 -2.77 -1.10
CA GLY A 98 -13.22 -2.57 0.10
C GLY A 98 -12.45 -3.78 0.59
N ASP A 99 -12.61 -4.95 -0.02
CA ASP A 99 -11.77 -6.11 0.28
C ASP A 99 -10.35 -5.92 -0.26
N GLY A 100 -9.37 -6.43 0.48
CA GLY A 100 -7.98 -6.47 0.08
C GLY A 100 -7.67 -7.69 -0.79
N ILE A 101 -6.80 -7.54 -1.75
CA ILE A 101 -6.30 -8.64 -2.58
C ILE A 101 -4.78 -8.67 -2.47
N LEU A 102 -4.22 -9.80 -2.04
CA LEU A 102 -2.78 -10.02 -2.05
C LEU A 102 -2.37 -10.78 -3.31
N MET A 103 -1.26 -10.37 -3.88
CA MET A 103 -0.75 -10.90 -5.14
C MET A 103 0.74 -11.21 -5.07
N GLN A 104 1.16 -12.20 -5.85
CA GLN A 104 2.57 -12.52 -6.10
C GLN A 104 3.00 -11.93 -7.44
N ALA A 105 3.80 -10.86 -7.40
CA ALA A 105 4.39 -10.26 -8.58
C ALA A 105 5.87 -10.68 -8.69
N ALA A 106 6.15 -11.72 -9.50
CA ALA A 106 7.48 -12.30 -9.63
C ALA A 106 8.15 -12.65 -8.29
N SER A 107 7.38 -13.19 -7.34
CA SER A 107 7.81 -13.49 -5.98
C SER A 107 7.27 -14.85 -5.53
N LYS A 108 7.91 -15.47 -4.52
CA LYS A 108 7.43 -16.70 -3.87
C LYS A 108 6.42 -16.45 -2.77
N VAL A 109 6.32 -15.20 -2.31
CA VAL A 109 5.39 -14.75 -1.27
C VAL A 109 4.58 -13.57 -1.79
N PRO A 110 3.40 -13.27 -1.24
CA PRO A 110 2.66 -12.05 -1.59
C PRO A 110 3.53 -10.81 -1.36
N ASN A 111 3.77 -10.04 -2.40
CA ASN A 111 4.58 -8.82 -2.35
C ASN A 111 3.88 -7.61 -2.95
N HIS A 112 2.62 -7.78 -3.35
CA HIS A 112 1.78 -6.72 -3.88
C HIS A 112 0.38 -6.80 -3.28
N ALA A 113 -0.24 -5.65 -3.07
CA ALA A 113 -1.59 -5.54 -2.53
C ALA A 113 -2.43 -4.55 -3.34
N ALA A 114 -3.73 -4.84 -3.42
CA ALA A 114 -4.74 -3.99 -4.03
C ALA A 114 -6.00 -3.94 -3.18
N ILE A 115 -6.85 -2.93 -3.42
CA ILE A 115 -8.21 -2.84 -2.92
C ILE A 115 -9.17 -3.17 -4.06
N TYR A 116 -10.11 -4.08 -3.85
CA TYR A 116 -11.21 -4.30 -4.76
C TYR A 116 -12.24 -3.17 -4.63
N LEU A 117 -12.55 -2.51 -5.74
CA LEU A 117 -13.48 -1.35 -5.74
C LEU A 117 -14.91 -1.71 -6.12
N GLY A 118 -15.17 -2.96 -6.53
CA GLY A 118 -16.40 -3.34 -7.21
C GLY A 118 -16.26 -3.18 -8.73
N ASP A 119 -17.29 -3.61 -9.47
CA ASP A 119 -17.38 -3.47 -10.94
C ASP A 119 -16.15 -3.96 -11.71
N ASN A 120 -15.52 -5.04 -11.22
CA ASN A 120 -14.28 -5.56 -11.75
C ASN A 120 -13.12 -4.54 -11.79
N LEU A 121 -13.03 -3.65 -10.80
CA LEU A 121 -11.95 -2.69 -10.66
C LEU A 121 -11.15 -2.94 -9.38
N ILE A 122 -9.86 -2.75 -9.48
CA ILE A 122 -8.94 -2.70 -8.34
C ILE A 122 -8.20 -1.37 -8.30
N LEU A 123 -7.93 -0.89 -7.10
CA LEU A 123 -7.02 0.22 -6.84
C LEU A 123 -5.71 -0.35 -6.34
N HIS A 124 -4.62 -0.03 -7.01
CA HIS A 124 -3.30 -0.52 -6.63
C HIS A 124 -2.16 0.41 -7.07
N HIS A 125 -0.96 0.13 -6.61
CA HIS A 125 0.22 0.91 -6.93
C HIS A 125 1.38 0.00 -7.30
N VAL A 126 1.66 -0.10 -8.58
CA VAL A 126 2.75 -0.93 -9.13
C VAL A 126 4.03 -0.12 -9.22
N MET A 127 5.16 -0.76 -8.93
CA MET A 127 6.49 -0.17 -9.09
C MET A 127 6.66 0.40 -10.52
N HIS A 128 7.30 1.57 -10.63
CA HIS A 128 7.52 2.31 -11.87
C HIS A 128 6.26 2.83 -12.59
N ARG A 129 5.11 2.80 -11.93
CA ARG A 129 3.86 3.38 -12.44
C ARG A 129 3.26 4.35 -11.40
N LEU A 130 2.39 5.22 -11.87
CA LEU A 130 1.50 5.94 -10.96
C LEU A 130 0.43 4.98 -10.41
N SER A 131 -0.05 5.23 -9.20
CA SER A 131 -1.19 4.49 -8.66
C SER A 131 -2.40 4.62 -9.57
N SER A 132 -3.13 3.54 -9.81
CA SER A 132 -4.20 3.49 -10.80
C SER A 132 -5.36 2.60 -10.38
N ARG A 133 -6.49 2.77 -11.07
CA ARG A 133 -7.58 1.81 -11.10
C ARG A 133 -7.39 0.97 -12.36
N ASP A 134 -7.21 -0.32 -12.16
CA ASP A 134 -7.06 -1.27 -13.25
C ASP A 134 -8.21 -2.28 -13.22
N VAL A 135 -8.50 -2.91 -14.36
CA VAL A 135 -9.52 -3.95 -14.45
C VAL A 135 -9.07 -5.19 -13.68
N TRP A 136 -9.93 -5.69 -12.77
CA TRP A 136 -9.73 -6.95 -12.09
C TRP A 136 -9.95 -8.11 -13.05
N GLY A 137 -8.86 -8.74 -13.48
CA GLY A 137 -8.89 -9.83 -14.44
C GLY A 137 -7.49 -10.14 -14.96
N GLY A 138 -7.43 -11.06 -15.92
CA GLY A 138 -6.20 -11.39 -16.66
C GLY A 138 -5.00 -11.67 -15.75
N HIS A 139 -3.96 -10.88 -15.91
CA HIS A 139 -2.71 -11.02 -15.15
C HIS A 139 -2.90 -10.83 -13.63
N TRP A 140 -3.65 -9.81 -13.23
CA TRP A 140 -3.86 -9.49 -11.81
C TRP A 140 -4.57 -10.62 -11.08
N ARG A 141 -5.65 -11.14 -11.67
CA ARG A 141 -6.40 -12.26 -11.09
C ARG A 141 -5.57 -13.54 -11.00
N LYS A 142 -4.73 -13.80 -11.99
CA LYS A 142 -3.82 -14.98 -11.98
C LYS A 142 -2.72 -14.88 -10.94
N SER A 143 -2.32 -13.67 -10.55
CA SER A 143 -1.30 -13.44 -9.53
C SER A 143 -1.86 -13.37 -8.11
N ALA A 144 -3.19 -13.33 -7.95
CA ALA A 144 -3.84 -13.29 -6.64
C ALA A 144 -3.61 -14.58 -5.86
N THR A 145 -3.41 -14.43 -4.56
CA THR A 145 -3.16 -15.53 -3.64
C THR A 145 -4.08 -15.53 -2.43
N HIS A 146 -4.52 -14.36 -1.96
CA HIS A 146 -5.42 -14.22 -0.81
C HIS A 146 -6.41 -13.09 -1.07
N TYR A 147 -7.62 -13.28 -0.59
CA TYR A 147 -8.67 -12.28 -0.58
C TYR A 147 -9.02 -12.02 0.89
N LEU A 148 -8.99 -10.78 1.29
CA LEU A 148 -9.00 -10.39 2.69
C LEU A 148 -10.11 -9.38 2.96
N ARG A 149 -10.93 -9.64 3.97
CA ARG A 149 -11.95 -8.72 4.46
C ARG A 149 -11.62 -8.25 5.86
N HIS A 150 -11.75 -6.95 6.10
CA HIS A 150 -11.70 -6.42 7.45
C HIS A 150 -13.13 -6.12 7.92
N PRO A 151 -13.63 -6.79 9.01
CA PRO A 151 -15.03 -6.68 9.45
C PRO A 151 -15.49 -5.25 9.74
N LYS A 152 -14.58 -4.39 10.20
CA LYS A 152 -14.87 -2.95 10.44
C LYS A 152 -14.90 -2.11 9.15
N ALA A 153 -14.42 -2.65 8.04
CA ALA A 153 -14.33 -1.96 6.75
C ALA A 153 -15.48 -2.31 5.79
N VAL A 154 -16.38 -3.20 6.18
CA VAL A 154 -17.59 -3.49 5.41
C VAL A 154 -18.48 -2.25 5.44
N ALA A 155 -18.91 -1.78 4.26
CA ALA A 155 -19.84 -0.67 4.17
C ALA A 155 -21.14 -1.04 4.92
N ARG A 156 -21.57 -0.16 5.81
CA ARG A 156 -22.91 -0.23 6.42
C ARG A 156 -23.97 0.16 5.43
#